data_99bacc29d17d540fa81b5328b13fe713
#
_entry.id   99bacc29d17d540fa81b5328b13fe713
#
_cell.length_a   1.000
_cell.length_b   1.000
_cell.length_c   1.000
_cell.angle_alpha   90.00
_cell.angle_beta   90.00
_cell.angle_gamma   90.00
#
_symmetry.space_group_name_H-M   'P 1'
#
loop_
_entity.id
_entity.type
_entity.pdbx_description
1 polymer ?
#
loop_
_entity_poly.entity_id
_entity_poly.type
_entity_poly.pdbx_seq_one_letter_code
_entity_poly.pdbx_strand_id
1 'polypeptide(L)'
;METKREWTTIKEYEEILFDFYNGIARITINRERYRNAFTPTTTTEMSDALYICRERPDINVVVLTGAGDTAFCAGGDMHVKGHGCYIDKDGVARLNVLDVQKQIRSIPKPVIA
;
A
#
# COMPACT_ATOMS: atom_id res chain seq x y z
N MET A 1 28.19 -4.60 -16.07
CA MET A 1 27.07 -5.54 -16.21
C MET A 1 25.99 -5.22 -15.19
N GLU A 2 24.80 -5.05 -15.63
CA GLU A 2 23.71 -4.66 -14.78
C GLU A 2 23.18 -5.86 -13.99
N THR A 3 23.13 -5.73 -12.66
CA THR A 3 22.58 -6.79 -11.81
C THR A 3 21.07 -6.63 -11.75
N LYS A 4 20.37 -7.62 -12.25
CA LYS A 4 18.92 -7.61 -12.21
C LYS A 4 18.42 -7.90 -10.79
N ARG A 5 17.62 -6.99 -10.24
CA ARG A 5 17.00 -7.17 -8.92
C ARG A 5 15.85 -8.15 -9.03
N GLU A 6 15.86 -9.15 -8.18
CA GLU A 6 14.78 -10.13 -8.13
C GLU A 6 13.93 -9.89 -6.87
N TRP A 7 12.77 -9.29 -7.09
CA TRP A 7 11.82 -9.04 -6.01
C TRP A 7 10.99 -10.29 -5.76
N THR A 8 10.81 -10.62 -4.48
CA THR A 8 10.02 -11.77 -4.05
C THR A 8 8.73 -11.27 -3.44
N THR A 9 7.60 -11.81 -3.91
CA THR A 9 6.30 -11.46 -3.35
C THR A 9 6.19 -11.97 -1.92
N ILE A 10 5.87 -11.06 -0.99
CA ILE A 10 5.66 -11.43 0.42
C ILE A 10 4.26 -12.01 0.60
N LYS A 11 3.26 -11.35 0.02
CA LYS A 11 1.87 -11.74 0.15
C LYS A 11 1.09 -11.23 -1.06
N GLU A 12 0.13 -11.99 -1.51
CA GLU A 12 -0.75 -11.60 -2.61
C GLU A 12 -1.92 -10.78 -2.10
N TYR A 13 -2.21 -9.68 -2.80
CA TYR A 13 -3.35 -8.80 -2.49
C TYR A 13 -4.11 -8.47 -3.78
N GLU A 14 -5.29 -7.88 -3.63
CA GLU A 14 -6.11 -7.49 -4.77
C GLU A 14 -5.68 -6.17 -5.40
N GLU A 15 -5.37 -5.18 -4.59
CA GLU A 15 -5.16 -3.80 -5.05
C GLU A 15 -3.77 -3.25 -4.76
N ILE A 16 -2.93 -4.01 -4.10
CA ILE A 16 -1.52 -3.63 -3.90
C ILE A 16 -0.61 -4.80 -4.27
N LEU A 17 0.63 -4.46 -4.56
CA LEU A 17 1.71 -5.44 -4.67
C LEU A 17 2.59 -5.27 -3.43
N PHE A 18 3.02 -6.37 -2.86
CA PHE A 18 3.85 -6.35 -1.66
C PHE A 18 5.00 -7.30 -1.84
N ASP A 19 6.19 -6.76 -2.05
CA ASP A 19 7.36 -7.56 -2.36
C ASP A 19 8.59 -7.10 -1.58
N PHE A 20 9.64 -7.90 -1.67
CA PHE A 20 10.81 -7.79 -0.81
C PHE A 20 12.07 -8.02 -1.63
N TYR A 21 13.10 -7.22 -1.37
CA TYR A 21 14.41 -7.41 -1.92
C TYR A 21 15.46 -6.84 -0.97
N ASN A 22 16.36 -7.69 -0.50
CA ASN A 22 17.56 -7.29 0.25
C ASN A 22 17.26 -6.29 1.40
N GLY A 23 16.34 -6.65 2.27
CA GLY A 23 15.98 -5.81 3.42
C GLY A 23 14.97 -4.72 3.13
N ILE A 24 14.57 -4.55 1.87
CA ILE A 24 13.62 -3.51 1.45
C ILE A 24 12.28 -4.16 1.16
N ALA A 25 11.24 -3.71 1.84
CA ALA A 25 9.86 -4.08 1.50
C ALA A 25 9.27 -2.96 0.64
N ARG A 26 8.60 -3.34 -0.44
CA ARG A 26 7.97 -2.38 -1.34
C ARG A 26 6.47 -2.64 -1.37
N ILE A 27 5.71 -1.62 -1.06
CA ILE A 27 4.25 -1.63 -1.16
C ILE A 27 3.88 -0.76 -2.36
N THR A 28 3.27 -1.37 -3.37
CA THR A 28 2.91 -0.69 -4.62
C THR A 28 1.40 -0.63 -4.73
N ILE A 29 0.84 0.57 -4.82
CA ILE A 29 -0.58 0.72 -5.12
C ILE A 29 -0.78 0.32 -6.57
N ASN A 30 -1.55 -0.74 -6.81
CA ASN A 30 -1.68 -1.34 -8.14
C ASN A 30 -3.08 -1.09 -8.70
N ARG A 31 -3.40 0.19 -8.93
CA ARG A 31 -4.65 0.62 -9.52
C ARG A 31 -4.38 1.66 -10.62
N GLU A 32 -3.45 1.36 -11.49
CA GLU A 32 -2.98 2.29 -12.53
C GLU A 32 -4.13 2.83 -13.38
N ARG A 33 -5.12 2.00 -13.67
CA ARG A 33 -6.31 2.39 -14.43
C ARG A 33 -7.05 3.56 -13.79
N TYR A 34 -6.95 3.71 -12.46
CA TYR A 34 -7.60 4.78 -11.69
C TYR A 34 -6.56 5.74 -11.11
N ARG A 35 -5.39 5.84 -11.75
CA ARG A 35 -4.26 6.65 -11.30
C ARG A 35 -3.86 6.35 -9.86
N ASN A 36 -3.98 5.09 -9.48
CA ASN A 36 -3.68 4.59 -8.15
C ASN A 36 -4.47 5.28 -7.04
N ALA A 37 -5.70 5.69 -7.37
CA ALA A 37 -6.64 6.16 -6.35
C ALA A 37 -6.97 4.98 -5.42
N PHE A 38 -7.03 5.24 -4.11
CA PHE A 38 -7.27 4.17 -3.16
C PHE A 38 -8.76 3.99 -2.84
N THR A 39 -9.13 2.75 -2.58
CA THR A 39 -10.43 2.34 -2.06
C THR A 39 -10.25 1.87 -0.60
N PRO A 40 -11.34 1.59 0.12
CA PRO A 40 -11.21 0.94 1.44
C PRO A 40 -10.43 -0.38 1.39
N THR A 41 -10.56 -1.15 0.30
CA THR A 41 -9.77 -2.37 0.13
C THR A 41 -8.28 -2.06 0.03
N THR A 42 -7.89 -1.06 -0.75
CA THR A 42 -6.50 -0.65 -0.88
C THR A 42 -5.90 -0.31 0.49
N THR A 43 -6.60 0.52 1.28
CA THR A 43 -6.09 0.95 2.57
C THR A 43 -6.06 -0.19 3.58
N THR A 44 -7.02 -1.10 3.55
CA THR A 44 -7.01 -2.28 4.41
C THR A 44 -5.79 -3.16 4.10
N GLU A 45 -5.51 -3.36 2.81
CA GLU A 45 -4.37 -4.16 2.37
C GLU A 45 -3.05 -3.48 2.72
N MET A 46 -2.95 -2.16 2.55
CA MET A 46 -1.76 -1.41 2.95
C MET A 46 -1.53 -1.51 4.46
N SER A 47 -2.58 -1.44 5.25
CA SER A 47 -2.49 -1.57 6.70
C SER A 47 -1.93 -2.95 7.09
N ASP A 48 -2.41 -4.00 6.45
CA ASP A 48 -1.91 -5.36 6.68
C ASP A 48 -0.44 -5.48 6.29
N ALA A 49 -0.06 -4.95 5.13
CA ALA A 49 1.32 -4.97 4.67
C ALA A 49 2.26 -4.18 5.60
N LEU A 50 1.81 -3.03 6.07
CA LEU A 50 2.61 -2.22 7.02
C LEU A 50 2.80 -2.95 8.35
N TYR A 51 1.78 -3.67 8.81
CA TYR A 51 1.90 -4.47 10.02
C TYR A 51 2.97 -5.56 9.83
N ILE A 52 2.97 -6.23 8.69
CA ILE A 52 3.98 -7.25 8.38
C ILE A 52 5.37 -6.61 8.34
N CYS A 53 5.51 -5.44 7.74
CA CYS A 53 6.79 -4.71 7.71
C CYS A 53 7.28 -4.40 9.12
N ARG A 54 6.38 -4.04 10.01
CA ARG A 54 6.73 -3.72 11.39
C ARG A 54 7.26 -4.96 12.12
N GLU A 55 6.63 -6.12 11.90
CA GLU A 55 6.91 -7.32 12.68
C GLU A 55 8.07 -8.16 12.14
N ARG A 56 8.41 -8.03 10.86
CA ARG A 56 9.48 -8.84 10.28
C ARG A 56 10.85 -8.22 10.52
N PRO A 57 11.75 -8.94 11.20
CA PRO A 57 13.09 -8.40 11.50
C PRO A 57 13.99 -8.28 10.28
N ASP A 58 13.69 -8.98 9.19
CA ASP A 58 14.49 -8.91 7.96
C ASP A 58 14.12 -7.73 7.06
N ILE A 59 13.05 -6.99 7.40
CA ILE A 59 12.66 -5.77 6.69
C ILE A 59 13.26 -4.57 7.44
N ASN A 60 14.11 -3.82 6.76
CA ASN A 60 14.80 -2.67 7.34
C ASN A 60 14.25 -1.33 6.85
N VAL A 61 13.73 -1.30 5.62
CA VAL A 61 13.21 -0.09 4.98
C VAL A 61 11.93 -0.44 4.24
N VAL A 62 10.97 0.48 4.26
CA VAL A 62 9.70 0.34 3.54
C VAL A 62 9.65 1.39 2.46
N VAL A 63 9.35 0.97 1.23
CA VAL A 63 9.15 1.87 0.09
C VAL A 63 7.67 1.84 -0.29
N LEU A 64 7.07 3.01 -0.43
CA LEU A 64 5.70 3.15 -0.93
C LEU A 64 5.76 3.74 -2.33
N THR A 65 5.07 3.13 -3.27
CA THR A 65 5.05 3.64 -4.64
C THR A 65 3.70 3.33 -5.31
N GLY A 66 3.50 3.83 -6.51
CA GLY A 66 2.35 3.52 -7.34
C GLY A 66 2.77 2.80 -8.60
N ALA A 67 1.94 1.89 -9.08
CA ALA A 67 2.19 1.16 -10.31
C ALA A 67 2.19 2.11 -11.51
N GLY A 68 3.02 1.78 -12.50
CA GLY A 68 3.16 2.61 -13.70
C GLY A 68 3.97 3.86 -13.43
N ASP A 69 3.92 4.80 -14.35
CA ASP A 69 4.71 6.03 -14.29
C ASP A 69 3.88 7.31 -14.39
N THR A 70 2.56 7.19 -14.28
CA THR A 70 1.63 8.32 -14.39
C THR A 70 1.36 8.99 -13.05
N ALA A 71 1.12 8.21 -12.00
CA ALA A 71 0.79 8.75 -10.69
C ALA A 71 1.23 7.80 -9.59
N PHE A 72 1.69 8.37 -8.48
CA PHE A 72 1.91 7.60 -7.26
C PHE A 72 0.55 7.22 -6.67
N CYS A 73 -0.27 8.20 -6.33
CA CYS A 73 -1.60 8.03 -5.78
C CYS A 73 -2.41 9.30 -6.02
N ALA A 74 -3.57 9.16 -6.64
CA ALA A 74 -4.44 10.29 -6.98
C ALA A 74 -5.38 10.67 -5.83
N GLY A 75 -5.27 10.02 -4.67
CA GLY A 75 -6.14 10.26 -3.52
C GLY A 75 -7.24 9.20 -3.41
N GLY A 76 -8.31 9.51 -2.69
CA GLY A 76 -9.41 8.58 -2.55
C GLY A 76 -10.22 8.44 -3.83
N ASP A 77 -10.67 7.22 -4.12
CA ASP A 77 -11.44 6.94 -5.33
C ASP A 77 -12.82 7.61 -5.24
N MET A 78 -13.11 8.51 -6.16
CA MET A 78 -14.36 9.26 -6.16
C MET A 78 -15.58 8.38 -6.39
N HIS A 79 -15.42 7.26 -7.05
CA HIS A 79 -16.54 6.32 -7.30
C HIS A 79 -16.96 5.60 -6.03
N VAL A 80 -16.06 5.45 -5.07
CA VAL A 80 -16.31 4.79 -3.80
C VAL A 80 -16.80 5.78 -2.75
N LYS A 81 -16.47 7.05 -2.92
CA LYS A 81 -16.84 8.12 -2.00
C LYS A 81 -18.32 8.47 -1.99
N GLY A 82 -19.14 7.89 -2.84
CA GLY A 82 -20.55 8.21 -2.97
C GLY A 82 -21.19 8.74 -1.68
N HIS A 83 -22.37 8.53 -1.40
CA HIS A 83 -23.13 9.12 -0.29
C HIS A 83 -22.47 8.99 1.09
N GLY A 84 -21.52 9.90 1.36
CA GLY A 84 -21.07 10.21 2.71
C GLY A 84 -20.07 9.28 3.36
N CYS A 85 -19.62 8.20 2.76
CA CYS A 85 -18.68 7.32 3.45
C CYS A 85 -17.93 6.42 2.49
N TYR A 86 -16.71 6.07 2.91
CA TYR A 86 -15.98 4.97 2.33
C TYR A 86 -16.65 3.67 2.76
N ILE A 87 -17.42 3.09 1.88
CA ILE A 87 -18.09 1.82 2.14
C ILE A 87 -17.30 0.75 1.39
N ASP A 88 -16.81 -0.26 2.10
CA ASP A 88 -16.06 -1.34 1.47
C ASP A 88 -17.03 -2.34 0.82
N LYS A 89 -16.46 -3.38 0.19
CA LYS A 89 -17.24 -4.39 -0.52
C LYS A 89 -18.19 -5.19 0.40
N ASP A 90 -17.98 -5.14 1.70
CA ASP A 90 -18.83 -5.79 2.69
C ASP A 90 -19.94 -4.87 3.18
N GLY A 91 -20.04 -3.67 2.63
CA GLY A 91 -21.05 -2.70 3.04
C GLY A 91 -20.74 -1.97 4.33
N VAL A 92 -19.52 -2.06 4.83
CA VAL A 92 -19.10 -1.44 6.09
C VAL A 92 -18.36 -0.14 5.81
N ALA A 93 -18.76 0.94 6.48
CA ALA A 93 -18.05 2.23 6.37
C ALA A 93 -16.69 2.11 7.06
N ARG A 94 -15.62 2.52 6.35
CA ARG A 94 -14.26 2.43 6.86
C ARG A 94 -13.47 3.69 6.53
N LEU A 95 -12.75 4.22 7.51
CA LEU A 95 -11.82 5.34 7.35
C LEU A 95 -10.38 4.85 7.58
N ASN A 96 -10.04 3.74 6.95
CA ASN A 96 -8.75 3.08 7.16
C ASN A 96 -7.55 3.92 6.73
N VAL A 97 -7.76 4.95 5.91
CA VAL A 97 -6.68 5.84 5.49
C VAL A 97 -6.01 6.51 6.68
N LEU A 98 -6.78 6.85 7.72
CA LEU A 98 -6.21 7.45 8.93
C LEU A 98 -5.32 6.46 9.67
N ASP A 99 -5.71 5.18 9.71
CA ASP A 99 -4.91 4.13 10.31
C ASP A 99 -3.60 3.93 9.55
N VAL A 100 -3.65 3.93 8.22
CA VAL A 100 -2.46 3.81 7.38
C VAL A 100 -1.50 4.97 7.64
N GLN A 101 -2.01 6.20 7.68
CA GLN A 101 -1.18 7.38 7.97
C GLN A 101 -0.51 7.27 9.35
N LYS A 102 -1.25 6.81 10.34
CA LYS A 102 -0.74 6.63 11.69
C LYS A 102 0.35 5.55 11.72
N GLN A 103 0.14 4.45 11.01
CA GLN A 103 1.12 3.37 10.92
C GLN A 103 2.42 3.86 10.28
N ILE A 104 2.34 4.63 9.17
CA ILE A 104 3.52 5.18 8.51
C ILE A 104 4.34 6.03 9.47
N ARG A 105 3.67 6.82 10.30
CA ARG A 105 4.34 7.73 11.24
C ARG A 105 4.91 7.03 12.47
N SER A 106 4.35 5.89 12.86
CA SER A 106 4.72 5.22 14.10
C SER A 106 5.60 3.98 13.91
N ILE A 107 5.71 3.46 12.70
CA ILE A 107 6.56 2.30 12.45
C ILE A 107 8.03 2.64 12.73
N PRO A 108 8.77 1.79 13.48
CA PRO A 108 10.15 2.10 13.85
C PRO A 108 11.13 1.73 12.72
N LYS A 109 10.83 2.11 11.51
CA LYS A 109 11.66 1.85 10.32
C LYS A 109 11.46 2.99 9.33
N PRO A 110 12.48 3.37 8.54
CA PRO A 110 12.30 4.39 7.50
C PRO A 110 11.23 3.98 6.49
N VAL A 111 10.37 4.93 6.14
CA VAL A 111 9.38 4.77 5.07
C VAL A 111 9.67 5.83 4.03
N ILE A 112 9.91 5.40 2.78
CA ILE A 112 10.27 6.27 1.67
C ILE A 112 9.18 6.18 0.62
N ALA A 113 8.67 7.34 0.21
CA ALA A 113 7.66 7.42 -0.85
C ALA A 113 8.31 7.66 -2.21
#